data_4e790d7e69006a8bcb9c17d35b242eb4
#
_entry.id   4e790d7e69006a8bcb9c17d35b242eb4
#
_cell.length_a   1.000
_cell.length_b   1.000
_cell.length_c   1.000
_cell.angle_alpha   90.00
_cell.angle_beta   90.00
_cell.angle_gamma   90.00
#
_symmetry.space_group_name_H-M   'P 1'
#
loop_
_entity.id
_entity.type
_entity.pdbx_description
1 polymer ?
#
loop_
_entity_poly.entity_id
_entity_poly.type
_entity_poly.pdbx_seq_one_letter_code
_entity_poly.pdbx_strand_id
1 'polypeptide(L)'
;MAGQPVQRGSVIHAHTAARFFLERFHTPGAFCSTQDMTAELLAYATGAHHGLFDCVDERHSLGFSRRLHWDDALYQEALEAFTEQCAGLDELEGLFRQACDELEPVYGWINVHDSNEEIFFYLGLLARLLLSAVIEGDRLDTIQYQHHTIPDTFSEPQAAFWSRLLLQVEQKLDRLSHDTSIQRARREISRRCKNSADLPSGIYRLH
;
A
#
# COMPACT_ATOMS: atom_id res chain seq x y z
N MET A 1 -31.61 9.10 -12.40
CA MET A 1 -31.54 10.30 -11.54
C MET A 1 -30.10 10.77 -11.57
N ALA A 2 -29.82 12.00 -12.01
CA ALA A 2 -28.45 12.54 -11.95
C ALA A 2 -28.13 12.80 -10.48
N GLY A 3 -27.17 12.05 -9.92
CA GLY A 3 -26.73 12.19 -8.55
C GLY A 3 -26.17 13.60 -8.31
N GLN A 4 -26.43 14.15 -7.15
CA GLN A 4 -25.80 15.41 -6.74
C GLN A 4 -24.26 15.23 -6.76
N PRO A 5 -23.49 16.24 -7.18
CA PRO A 5 -22.05 16.13 -7.19
C PRO A 5 -21.55 15.92 -5.74
N VAL A 6 -20.92 14.78 -5.51
CA VAL A 6 -20.32 14.45 -4.21
C VAL A 6 -19.13 15.37 -4.00
N GLN A 7 -19.11 16.09 -2.89
CA GLN A 7 -17.99 16.97 -2.54
C GLN A 7 -16.73 16.11 -2.27
N ARG A 8 -15.59 16.52 -2.87
CA ARG A 8 -14.33 15.80 -2.68
C ARG A 8 -13.98 15.69 -1.18
N GLY A 9 -13.75 14.47 -0.70
CA GLY A 9 -13.45 14.19 0.70
C GLY A 9 -14.67 14.00 1.61
N SER A 10 -15.91 13.97 1.06
CA SER A 10 -17.12 13.70 1.84
C SER A 10 -17.33 12.20 2.11
N VAL A 11 -16.67 11.32 1.37
CA VAL A 11 -16.72 9.86 1.58
C VAL A 11 -15.38 9.40 2.13
N ILE A 12 -15.36 8.96 3.39
CA ILE A 12 -14.16 8.45 4.08
C ILE A 12 -14.18 6.93 3.97
N HIS A 13 -13.71 6.38 2.86
CA HIS A 13 -13.71 4.93 2.60
C HIS A 13 -12.47 4.20 3.15
N ALA A 14 -11.33 4.88 3.29
CA ALA A 14 -10.09 4.26 3.73
C ALA A 14 -10.20 3.60 5.12
N HIS A 15 -10.81 4.28 6.08
CA HIS A 15 -10.94 3.78 7.44
C HIS A 15 -12.04 2.73 7.59
N THR A 16 -13.04 2.71 6.71
CA THR A 16 -14.09 1.70 6.69
C THR A 16 -13.50 0.30 6.46
N ALA A 17 -12.64 0.15 5.44
CA ALA A 17 -12.00 -1.13 5.17
C ALA A 17 -11.02 -1.53 6.28
N ALA A 18 -10.23 -0.58 6.81
CA ALA A 18 -9.34 -0.83 7.93
C ALA A 18 -10.09 -1.32 9.18
N ARG A 19 -11.21 -0.68 9.50
CA ARG A 19 -12.10 -1.07 10.59
C ARG A 19 -12.66 -2.48 10.39
N PHE A 20 -13.12 -2.80 9.18
CA PHE A 20 -13.64 -4.13 8.85
C PHE A 20 -12.63 -5.23 9.16
N PHE A 21 -11.36 -5.09 8.73
CA PHE A 21 -10.35 -6.09 9.02
C PHE A 21 -10.09 -6.27 10.51
N LEU A 22 -10.03 -5.18 11.26
CA LEU A 22 -9.75 -5.25 12.70
C LEU A 22 -10.94 -5.77 13.51
N GLU A 23 -12.16 -5.33 13.22
CA GLU A 23 -13.35 -5.80 13.97
C GLU A 23 -13.69 -7.26 13.64
N ARG A 24 -13.46 -7.71 12.41
CA ARG A 24 -13.86 -9.04 11.97
C ARG A 24 -12.81 -10.11 12.26
N PHE A 25 -11.53 -9.78 12.13
CA PHE A 25 -10.46 -10.78 12.07
C PHE A 25 -9.38 -10.63 13.15
N HIS A 26 -9.31 -9.52 13.84
CA HIS A 26 -8.33 -9.29 14.90
C HIS A 26 -8.90 -9.58 16.28
N THR A 27 -8.14 -10.30 17.12
CA THR A 27 -8.52 -10.61 18.50
C THR A 27 -7.72 -9.73 19.46
N PRO A 28 -8.34 -8.70 20.08
CA PRO A 28 -7.63 -7.80 20.98
C PRO A 28 -7.02 -8.53 22.18
N GLY A 29 -5.75 -8.27 22.50
CA GLY A 29 -5.06 -8.78 23.66
C GLY A 29 -4.63 -10.25 23.58
N ALA A 30 -4.83 -10.92 22.46
CA ALA A 30 -4.27 -12.24 22.20
C ALA A 30 -2.78 -12.16 21.79
N PHE A 31 -2.07 -13.28 21.87
CA PHE A 31 -0.79 -13.41 21.20
C PHE A 31 -0.98 -13.16 19.72
N CYS A 32 -0.04 -12.42 19.11
CA CYS A 32 -0.12 -12.05 17.72
C CYS A 32 -0.07 -13.32 16.84
N SER A 33 -1.24 -13.77 16.40
CA SER A 33 -1.39 -14.89 15.48
C SER A 33 -1.13 -14.44 14.02
N THR A 34 -0.93 -15.40 13.11
CA THR A 34 -0.92 -15.12 11.66
C THR A 34 -2.15 -14.33 11.23
N GLN A 35 -3.32 -14.68 11.78
CA GLN A 35 -4.58 -13.98 11.51
C GLN A 35 -4.54 -12.53 12.00
N ASP A 36 -4.09 -12.28 13.23
CA ASP A 36 -4.03 -10.92 13.78
C ASP A 36 -3.04 -10.05 13.00
N MET A 37 -1.85 -10.57 12.71
CA MET A 37 -0.84 -9.87 11.89
C MET A 37 -1.36 -9.54 10.49
N THR A 38 -2.05 -10.48 9.85
CA THR A 38 -2.66 -10.27 8.54
C THR A 38 -3.75 -9.21 8.59
N ALA A 39 -4.61 -9.24 9.62
CA ALA A 39 -5.65 -8.23 9.82
C ALA A 39 -5.06 -6.83 10.01
N GLU A 40 -4.02 -6.69 10.83
CA GLU A 40 -3.33 -5.42 11.06
C GLU A 40 -2.64 -4.88 9.80
N LEU A 41 -1.95 -5.74 9.03
CA LEU A 41 -1.29 -5.34 7.79
C LEU A 41 -2.29 -4.89 6.72
N LEU A 42 -3.40 -5.60 6.55
CA LEU A 42 -4.46 -5.21 5.62
C LEU A 42 -5.18 -3.95 6.08
N ALA A 43 -5.45 -3.81 7.38
CA ALA A 43 -6.00 -2.58 7.95
C ALA A 43 -5.08 -1.39 7.72
N TYR A 44 -3.77 -1.56 7.93
CA TYR A 44 -2.78 -0.52 7.64
C TYR A 44 -2.77 -0.16 6.16
N ALA A 45 -2.66 -1.13 5.26
CA ALA A 45 -2.57 -0.89 3.83
C ALA A 45 -3.82 -0.15 3.30
N THR A 46 -5.00 -0.59 3.73
CA THR A 46 -6.27 0.06 3.33
C THR A 46 -6.48 1.41 4.00
N GLY A 47 -6.11 1.57 5.27
CA GLY A 47 -6.24 2.84 5.99
C GLY A 47 -5.27 3.93 5.55
N ALA A 48 -4.09 3.54 5.06
CA ALA A 48 -3.00 4.44 4.72
C ALA A 48 -2.88 4.79 3.23
N HIS A 49 -3.74 4.26 2.34
CA HIS A 49 -3.57 4.43 0.89
C HIS A 49 -3.73 5.88 0.40
N HIS A 50 -4.36 6.76 1.17
CA HIS A 50 -4.44 8.18 0.90
C HIS A 50 -3.35 9.02 1.58
N GLY A 51 -2.59 8.46 2.53
CA GLY A 51 -1.51 9.18 3.20
C GLY A 51 -1.01 8.47 4.46
N LEU A 52 0.31 8.28 4.53
CA LEU A 52 0.98 7.60 5.66
C LEU A 52 0.80 8.31 7.00
N PHE A 53 0.65 9.64 7.01
CA PHE A 53 0.48 10.42 8.26
C PHE A 53 -0.85 10.15 8.94
N ASP A 54 -1.80 9.51 8.28
CA ASP A 54 -3.07 9.12 8.88
C ASP A 54 -2.91 8.00 9.90
N CYS A 55 -1.80 7.26 9.85
CA CYS A 55 -1.51 6.18 10.78
C CYS A 55 -0.75 6.63 12.03
N VAL A 56 -0.14 7.83 12.01
CA VAL A 56 0.65 8.35 13.12
C VAL A 56 0.06 9.67 13.60
N ASP A 57 -0.29 9.73 14.87
CA ASP A 57 -0.66 10.96 15.55
C ASP A 57 0.44 11.33 16.55
N GLU A 58 1.26 12.31 16.22
CA GLU A 58 2.37 12.76 17.08
C GLU A 58 1.89 13.25 18.46
N ARG A 59 0.64 13.73 18.57
CA ARG A 59 0.11 14.30 19.81
C ARG A 59 -0.43 13.27 20.77
N HIS A 60 -1.01 12.16 20.27
CA HIS A 60 -1.79 11.25 21.08
C HIS A 60 -1.50 9.76 20.88
N SER A 61 -0.62 9.39 19.97
CA SER A 61 -0.27 7.99 19.62
C SER A 61 -1.48 7.12 19.17
N LEU A 62 -2.63 7.73 18.92
CA LEU A 62 -3.89 7.04 18.66
C LEU A 62 -4.61 7.51 17.38
N GLY A 63 -3.90 8.17 16.48
CA GLY A 63 -4.51 8.76 15.27
C GLY A 63 -5.28 7.77 14.42
N PHE A 64 -4.68 6.62 14.14
CA PHE A 64 -5.30 5.55 13.39
C PHE A 64 -6.52 4.96 14.12
N SER A 65 -6.37 4.57 15.38
CA SER A 65 -7.44 3.99 16.18
C SER A 65 -8.63 4.93 16.36
N ARG A 66 -8.39 6.24 16.50
CA ARG A 66 -9.47 7.22 16.61
C ARG A 66 -10.29 7.32 15.32
N ARG A 67 -9.66 7.20 14.18
CA ARG A 67 -10.33 7.31 12.87
C ARG A 67 -11.16 6.08 12.51
N LEU A 68 -10.81 4.91 13.04
CA LEU A 68 -11.58 3.69 12.86
C LEU A 68 -13.03 3.82 13.37
N HIS A 69 -13.24 4.61 14.41
CA HIS A 69 -14.53 4.77 15.10
C HIS A 69 -15.17 6.15 14.86
N TRP A 70 -14.81 6.83 13.77
CA TRP A 70 -15.31 8.19 13.54
C TRP A 70 -16.82 8.25 13.34
N ASP A 71 -17.39 7.36 12.52
CA ASP A 71 -18.81 7.37 12.17
C ASP A 71 -19.32 5.92 12.00
N ASP A 72 -20.05 5.44 13.03
CA ASP A 72 -20.57 4.08 13.01
C ASP A 72 -21.69 3.89 11.98
N ALA A 73 -22.53 4.90 11.74
CA ALA A 73 -23.62 4.83 10.77
C ALA A 73 -23.06 4.75 9.35
N LEU A 74 -22.07 5.57 9.04
CA LEU A 74 -21.40 5.55 7.74
C LEU A 74 -20.68 4.22 7.49
N TYR A 75 -20.06 3.64 8.54
CA TYR A 75 -19.41 2.33 8.45
C TYR A 75 -20.42 1.24 8.08
N GLN A 76 -21.56 1.18 8.78
CA GLN A 76 -22.59 0.17 8.50
C GLN A 76 -23.17 0.32 7.10
N GLU A 77 -23.52 1.55 6.69
CA GLU A 77 -24.02 1.84 5.35
C GLU A 77 -23.02 1.41 4.26
N ALA A 78 -21.73 1.71 4.45
CA ALA A 78 -20.69 1.33 3.50
C ALA A 78 -20.49 -0.20 3.44
N LEU A 79 -20.52 -0.88 4.56
CA LEU A 79 -20.40 -2.32 4.64
C LEU A 79 -21.59 -3.02 3.96
N GLU A 80 -22.82 -2.58 4.24
CA GLU A 80 -24.03 -3.10 3.59
C GLU A 80 -23.97 -2.90 2.08
N ALA A 81 -23.66 -1.66 1.63
CA ALA A 81 -23.56 -1.37 0.19
C ALA A 81 -22.48 -2.22 -0.50
N PHE A 82 -21.32 -2.41 0.14
CA PHE A 82 -20.23 -3.23 -0.41
C PHE A 82 -20.62 -4.70 -0.50
N THR A 83 -21.25 -5.25 0.55
CA THR A 83 -21.64 -6.66 0.58
C THR A 83 -22.79 -6.98 -0.37
N GLU A 84 -23.65 -6.02 -0.66
CA GLU A 84 -24.73 -6.17 -1.65
C GLU A 84 -24.27 -6.02 -3.11
N GLN A 85 -23.28 -5.16 -3.37
CA GLN A 85 -22.94 -4.75 -4.73
C GLN A 85 -21.61 -5.32 -5.25
N CYS A 86 -20.69 -5.68 -4.34
CA CYS A 86 -19.31 -6.06 -4.71
C CYS A 86 -18.99 -7.51 -4.33
N ALA A 87 -18.95 -7.83 -3.04
CA ALA A 87 -18.56 -9.16 -2.56
C ALA A 87 -19.26 -9.51 -1.25
N GLY A 88 -19.85 -10.71 -1.15
CA GLY A 88 -20.48 -11.18 0.08
C GLY A 88 -19.50 -11.44 1.22
N LEU A 89 -19.98 -11.45 2.46
CA LEU A 89 -19.13 -11.69 3.64
C LEU A 89 -18.39 -13.02 3.57
N ASP A 90 -19.03 -14.09 3.10
CA ASP A 90 -18.42 -15.41 2.99
C ASP A 90 -17.24 -15.41 2.00
N GLU A 91 -17.36 -14.65 0.92
CA GLU A 91 -16.29 -14.45 -0.05
C GLU A 91 -15.12 -13.67 0.56
N LEU A 92 -15.40 -12.59 1.26
CA LEU A 92 -14.38 -11.80 1.96
C LEU A 92 -13.65 -12.62 3.02
N GLU A 93 -14.36 -13.46 3.78
CA GLU A 93 -13.76 -14.38 4.75
C GLU A 93 -12.89 -15.45 4.06
N GLY A 94 -13.34 -15.93 2.89
CA GLY A 94 -12.56 -16.85 2.08
C GLY A 94 -11.25 -16.23 1.60
N LEU A 95 -11.31 -15.03 1.05
CA LEU A 95 -10.13 -14.27 0.61
C LEU A 95 -9.19 -13.94 1.77
N PHE A 96 -9.74 -13.59 2.94
CA PHE A 96 -8.91 -13.33 4.12
C PHE A 96 -8.18 -14.58 4.61
N ARG A 97 -8.84 -15.75 4.63
CA ARG A 97 -8.19 -17.03 4.96
C ARG A 97 -7.08 -17.36 3.97
N GLN A 98 -7.34 -17.17 2.68
CA GLN A 98 -6.31 -17.37 1.65
C GLN A 98 -5.12 -16.44 1.89
N ALA A 99 -5.34 -15.16 2.22
CA ALA A 99 -4.26 -14.23 2.54
C ALA A 99 -3.45 -14.69 3.77
N CYS A 100 -4.09 -15.23 4.81
CA CYS A 100 -3.39 -15.81 5.96
C CYS A 100 -2.50 -16.99 5.53
N ASP A 101 -3.04 -17.91 4.74
CA ASP A 101 -2.29 -19.10 4.26
C ASP A 101 -1.07 -18.68 3.40
N GLU A 102 -1.22 -17.67 2.55
CA GLU A 102 -0.13 -17.14 1.71
C GLU A 102 0.95 -16.39 2.53
N LEU A 103 0.55 -15.70 3.59
CA LEU A 103 1.47 -14.92 4.44
C LEU A 103 2.12 -15.74 5.55
N GLU A 104 1.56 -16.87 5.95
CA GLU A 104 2.12 -17.71 7.02
C GLU A 104 3.60 -18.10 6.78
N PRO A 105 4.02 -18.56 5.58
CA PRO A 105 5.43 -18.83 5.30
C PRO A 105 6.31 -17.59 5.39
N VAL A 106 5.78 -16.41 5.02
CA VAL A 106 6.51 -15.14 5.10
C VAL A 106 6.74 -14.74 6.55
N TYR A 107 5.73 -14.86 7.40
CA TYR A 107 5.86 -14.62 8.83
C TYR A 107 6.82 -15.63 9.49
N GLY A 108 6.74 -16.91 9.11
CA GLY A 108 7.66 -17.94 9.56
C GLY A 108 9.12 -17.56 9.21
N TRP A 109 9.35 -17.07 8.01
CA TRP A 109 10.68 -16.60 7.59
C TRP A 109 11.11 -15.33 8.35
N ILE A 110 10.21 -14.36 8.56
CA ILE A 110 10.52 -13.14 9.31
C ILE A 110 10.89 -13.48 10.76
N ASN A 111 10.17 -14.40 11.39
CA ASN A 111 10.34 -14.75 12.80
C ASN A 111 11.60 -15.59 13.11
N VAL A 112 12.36 -16.04 12.11
CA VAL A 112 13.66 -16.69 12.36
C VAL A 112 14.79 -15.68 12.62
N HIS A 113 14.54 -14.38 12.44
CA HIS A 113 15.50 -13.34 12.75
C HIS A 113 15.58 -13.10 14.27
N ASP A 114 16.80 -12.95 14.79
CA ASP A 114 17.04 -12.88 16.23
C ASP A 114 16.77 -11.48 16.84
N SER A 115 16.69 -10.44 16.00
CA SER A 115 16.47 -9.07 16.47
C SER A 115 15.07 -8.53 16.14
N ASN A 116 14.49 -7.87 17.12
CA ASN A 116 13.20 -7.18 16.90
C ASN A 116 13.31 -6.11 15.80
N GLU A 117 14.45 -5.44 15.66
CA GLU A 117 14.70 -4.44 14.62
C GLU A 117 14.60 -5.03 13.23
N GLU A 118 15.15 -6.23 13.01
CA GLU A 118 15.03 -6.94 11.73
C GLU A 118 13.60 -7.39 11.46
N ILE A 119 12.94 -7.95 12.46
CA ILE A 119 11.51 -8.35 12.35
C ILE A 119 10.66 -7.15 11.95
N PHE A 120 10.76 -6.02 12.67
CA PHE A 120 10.01 -4.81 12.34
C PHE A 120 10.38 -4.21 10.98
N PHE A 121 11.64 -4.32 10.57
CA PHE A 121 12.07 -3.89 9.25
C PHE A 121 11.36 -4.68 8.14
N TYR A 122 11.32 -6.01 8.24
CA TYR A 122 10.69 -6.86 7.23
C TYR A 122 9.16 -6.73 7.25
N LEU A 123 8.54 -6.63 8.41
CA LEU A 123 7.09 -6.35 8.51
C LEU A 123 6.76 -4.99 7.89
N GLY A 124 7.58 -3.97 8.14
CA GLY A 124 7.41 -2.65 7.52
C GLY A 124 7.60 -2.67 6.00
N LEU A 125 8.48 -3.52 5.49
CA LEU A 125 8.67 -3.71 4.05
C LEU A 125 7.44 -4.40 3.43
N LEU A 126 6.94 -5.46 4.05
CA LEU A 126 5.72 -6.16 3.65
C LEU A 126 4.50 -5.22 3.66
N ALA A 127 4.33 -4.43 4.72
CA ALA A 127 3.25 -3.45 4.82
C ALA A 127 3.30 -2.42 3.67
N ARG A 128 4.48 -1.95 3.28
CA ARG A 128 4.65 -1.03 2.15
C ARG A 128 4.35 -1.68 0.80
N LEU A 129 4.69 -2.97 0.64
CA LEU A 129 4.36 -3.72 -0.56
C LEU A 129 2.85 -3.86 -0.72
N LEU A 130 2.15 -4.25 0.34
CA LEU A 130 0.68 -4.34 0.36
C LEU A 130 0.03 -2.98 0.11
N LEU A 131 0.51 -1.92 0.76
CA LEU A 131 0.05 -0.55 0.53
C LEU A 131 0.22 -0.14 -0.94
N SER A 132 1.35 -0.47 -1.55
CA SER A 132 1.60 -0.19 -2.98
C SER A 132 0.59 -0.90 -3.88
N ALA A 133 0.25 -2.15 -3.58
CA ALA A 133 -0.76 -2.90 -4.32
C ALA A 133 -2.17 -2.30 -4.18
N VAL A 134 -2.55 -1.85 -2.98
CA VAL A 134 -3.83 -1.17 -2.74
C VAL A 134 -3.89 0.15 -3.52
N ILE A 135 -2.83 0.98 -3.49
CA ILE A 135 -2.76 2.24 -4.24
C ILE A 135 -2.87 1.98 -5.76
N GLU A 136 -2.21 0.94 -6.24
CA GLU A 136 -2.29 0.59 -7.67
C GLU A 136 -3.71 0.15 -8.05
N GLY A 137 -4.35 -0.70 -7.24
CA GLY A 137 -5.72 -1.14 -7.44
C GLY A 137 -6.71 0.04 -7.46
N ASP A 138 -6.63 0.96 -6.51
CA ASP A 138 -7.46 2.16 -6.42
C ASP A 138 -7.30 3.05 -7.68
N ARG A 139 -6.07 3.22 -8.15
CA ARG A 139 -5.80 3.98 -9.38
C ARG A 139 -6.33 3.30 -10.62
N LEU A 140 -6.16 1.99 -10.75
CA LEU A 140 -6.66 1.23 -11.89
C LEU A 140 -8.19 1.25 -11.95
N ASP A 141 -8.87 1.08 -10.82
CA ASP A 141 -10.32 1.20 -10.73
C ASP A 141 -10.81 2.60 -11.16
N THR A 142 -10.16 3.64 -10.67
CA THR A 142 -10.47 5.03 -11.06
C THR A 142 -10.30 5.25 -12.56
N ILE A 143 -9.22 4.74 -13.16
CA ILE A 143 -8.95 4.86 -14.60
C ILE A 143 -10.00 4.06 -15.38
N GLN A 144 -10.32 2.85 -14.97
CA GLN A 144 -11.34 2.02 -15.60
C GLN A 144 -12.71 2.70 -15.56
N TYR A 145 -13.09 3.28 -14.44
CA TYR A 145 -14.34 4.01 -14.30
C TYR A 145 -14.41 5.24 -15.22
N GLN A 146 -13.33 6.01 -15.30
CA GLN A 146 -13.27 7.24 -16.12
C GLN A 146 -13.20 6.97 -17.62
N HIS A 147 -12.45 5.97 -18.02
CA HIS A 147 -12.17 5.70 -19.44
C HIS A 147 -12.89 4.49 -19.99
N HIS A 148 -13.62 3.74 -19.16
CA HIS A 148 -14.30 2.48 -19.50
C HIS A 148 -13.36 1.44 -20.16
N THR A 149 -12.07 1.54 -19.86
CA THR A 149 -11.01 0.67 -20.38
C THR A 149 -10.03 0.33 -19.27
N ILE A 150 -9.61 -0.92 -19.19
CA ILE A 150 -8.49 -1.30 -18.36
C ILE A 150 -7.22 -0.98 -19.16
N PRO A 151 -6.30 -0.18 -18.65
CA PRO A 151 -5.02 0.03 -19.32
C PRO A 151 -4.32 -1.31 -19.52
N ASP A 152 -3.93 -1.60 -20.76
CA ASP A 152 -3.13 -2.78 -21.04
C ASP A 152 -1.69 -2.55 -20.55
N THR A 153 -1.49 -2.76 -19.25
CA THR A 153 -0.20 -2.53 -18.60
C THR A 153 0.82 -3.65 -18.87
N PHE A 154 0.38 -4.76 -19.49
CA PHE A 154 1.20 -5.97 -19.65
C PHE A 154 1.33 -6.47 -21.08
N SER A 155 0.92 -5.70 -22.08
CA SER A 155 1.04 -6.07 -23.50
C SER A 155 2.49 -6.11 -24.01
N GLU A 156 3.38 -5.40 -23.34
CA GLU A 156 4.81 -5.33 -23.67
C GLU A 156 5.62 -6.29 -22.78
N PRO A 157 6.62 -7.02 -23.34
CA PRO A 157 7.53 -7.81 -22.50
C PRO A 157 8.16 -6.96 -21.39
N GLN A 158 8.17 -7.45 -20.17
CA GLN A 158 8.58 -6.71 -18.98
C GLN A 158 9.98 -6.06 -19.14
N ALA A 159 10.94 -6.79 -19.74
CA ALA A 159 12.28 -6.26 -19.98
C ALA A 159 12.29 -5.07 -20.95
N ALA A 160 11.47 -5.11 -22.01
CA ALA A 160 11.34 -3.99 -22.97
C ALA A 160 10.67 -2.78 -22.32
N PHE A 161 9.62 -3.01 -21.52
CA PHE A 161 8.95 -1.97 -20.75
C PHE A 161 9.93 -1.23 -19.82
N TRP A 162 10.70 -1.95 -19.00
CA TRP A 162 11.66 -1.33 -18.08
C TRP A 162 12.79 -0.61 -18.82
N SER A 163 13.30 -1.18 -19.93
CA SER A 163 14.33 -0.53 -20.75
C SER A 163 13.85 0.78 -21.36
N ARG A 164 12.60 0.81 -21.83
CA ARG A 164 11.96 2.01 -22.36
C ARG A 164 11.77 3.09 -21.28
N LEU A 165 11.30 2.70 -20.11
CA LEU A 165 11.14 3.63 -18.97
C LEU A 165 12.48 4.21 -18.53
N LEU A 166 13.51 3.38 -18.41
CA LEU A 166 14.86 3.83 -18.05
C LEU A 166 15.36 4.87 -19.05
N LEU A 167 15.21 4.61 -20.35
CA LEU A 167 15.61 5.56 -21.40
C LEU A 167 14.86 6.90 -21.26
N GLN A 168 13.56 6.87 -20.97
CA GLN A 168 12.77 8.10 -20.78
C GLN A 168 13.23 8.88 -19.54
N VAL A 169 13.54 8.19 -18.44
CA VAL A 169 14.07 8.83 -17.21
C VAL A 169 15.43 9.48 -17.51
N GLU A 170 16.34 8.78 -18.19
CA GLU A 170 17.65 9.32 -18.57
C GLU A 170 17.53 10.56 -19.45
N GLN A 171 16.72 10.50 -20.50
CA GLN A 171 16.47 11.66 -21.38
C GLN A 171 15.88 12.85 -20.59
N LYS A 172 15.02 12.60 -19.61
CA LYS A 172 14.48 13.65 -18.75
C LYS A 172 15.56 14.23 -17.82
N LEU A 173 16.39 13.39 -17.22
CA LEU A 173 17.50 13.82 -16.37
C LEU A 173 18.53 14.66 -17.14
N ASP A 174 18.84 14.29 -18.38
CA ASP A 174 19.79 15.04 -19.25
C ASP A 174 19.28 16.43 -19.64
N ARG A 175 17.96 16.63 -19.64
CA ARG A 175 17.34 17.95 -19.91
C ARG A 175 17.32 18.89 -18.69
N LEU A 176 17.60 18.36 -17.49
CA LEU A 176 17.62 19.17 -16.27
C LEU A 176 18.92 19.98 -16.21
N SER A 177 18.79 21.23 -15.73
CA SER A 177 19.95 22.09 -15.45
C SER A 177 20.89 21.49 -14.41
N HIS A 178 22.19 21.78 -14.54
CA HIS A 178 23.27 21.30 -13.64
C HIS A 178 24.06 22.48 -13.04
N ASP A 179 23.48 23.66 -12.99
CA ASP A 179 24.19 24.88 -12.66
C ASP A 179 24.49 25.00 -11.15
N THR A 180 23.60 24.45 -10.31
CA THR A 180 23.78 24.50 -8.86
C THR A 180 24.49 23.27 -8.29
N SER A 181 25.11 23.43 -7.11
CA SER A 181 25.75 22.31 -6.39
C SER A 181 24.75 21.17 -6.07
N ILE A 182 23.52 21.53 -5.70
CA ILE A 182 22.45 20.55 -5.41
C ILE A 182 22.07 19.76 -6.67
N GLN A 183 21.94 20.43 -7.81
CA GLN A 183 21.62 19.73 -9.07
C GLN A 183 22.73 18.77 -9.49
N ARG A 184 23.99 19.18 -9.36
CA ARG A 184 25.14 18.30 -9.60
C ARG A 184 25.16 17.09 -8.64
N ALA A 185 24.90 17.32 -7.35
CA ALA A 185 24.83 16.23 -6.37
C ALA A 185 23.71 15.22 -6.70
N ARG A 186 22.52 15.70 -7.08
CA ARG A 186 21.39 14.83 -7.50
C ARG A 186 21.74 13.99 -8.72
N ARG A 187 22.42 14.59 -9.72
CA ARG A 187 22.86 13.84 -10.90
C ARG A 187 23.89 12.78 -10.54
N GLU A 188 24.84 13.09 -9.68
CA GLU A 188 25.84 12.12 -9.22
C GLU A 188 25.20 10.97 -8.45
N ILE A 189 24.23 11.25 -7.57
CA ILE A 189 23.43 10.21 -6.88
C ILE A 189 22.72 9.31 -7.88
N SER A 190 22.00 9.89 -8.85
CA SER A 190 21.29 9.13 -9.89
C SER A 190 22.26 8.23 -10.69
N ARG A 191 23.42 8.76 -11.05
CA ARG A 191 24.45 7.98 -11.76
C ARG A 191 25.00 6.82 -10.91
N ARG A 192 25.22 7.04 -9.62
CA ARG A 192 25.66 5.97 -8.69
C ARG A 192 24.59 4.91 -8.53
N CYS A 193 23.34 5.29 -8.37
CA CYS A 193 22.22 4.33 -8.30
C CYS A 193 22.15 3.46 -9.56
N LYS A 194 22.27 4.06 -10.75
CA LYS A 194 22.30 3.34 -12.00
C LYS A 194 23.45 2.33 -12.07
N ASN A 195 24.67 2.76 -11.71
CA ASN A 195 25.84 1.89 -11.71
C ASN A 195 25.74 0.74 -10.68
N SER A 196 24.94 0.90 -9.64
CA SER A 196 24.72 -0.15 -8.64
C SER A 196 23.74 -1.21 -9.12
N ALA A 197 22.99 -0.98 -10.21
CA ALA A 197 22.04 -1.95 -10.74
C ALA A 197 22.70 -3.23 -11.27
N ASP A 198 23.95 -3.17 -11.68
CA ASP A 198 24.75 -4.31 -12.18
C ASP A 198 25.44 -5.09 -11.05
N LEU A 199 25.31 -4.62 -9.80
CA LEU A 199 25.87 -5.29 -8.63
C LEU A 199 24.92 -6.41 -8.12
N PRO A 200 25.42 -7.37 -7.33
CA PRO A 200 24.58 -8.39 -6.71
C PRO A 200 23.43 -7.76 -5.92
N SER A 201 22.28 -8.45 -5.82
CA SER A 201 21.14 -7.97 -5.03
C SER A 201 21.57 -7.67 -3.58
N GLY A 202 21.17 -6.51 -3.05
CA GLY A 202 21.56 -6.07 -1.72
C GLY A 202 21.09 -4.66 -1.39
N ILE A 203 21.43 -4.19 -0.19
CA ILE A 203 21.20 -2.81 0.26
C ILE A 203 22.50 -2.03 0.08
N TYR A 204 22.43 -0.95 -0.69
CA TYR A 204 23.59 -0.11 -1.00
C TYR A 204 23.45 1.24 -0.28
N ARG A 205 24.52 1.65 0.42
CA ARG A 205 24.59 2.95 1.08
C ARG A 205 25.35 3.94 0.20
N LEU A 206 24.77 5.11 -0.03
CA LEU A 206 25.44 6.24 -0.67
C LEU A 206 26.20 7.04 0.40
N HIS A 207 27.49 7.23 0.20
CA HIS A 207 28.37 8.05 1.06
C HIS A 207 28.80 9.32 0.32
#